data_2d4c48fc18c4e2a2a31f2364300d031c
#
_entry.id   2d4c48fc18c4e2a2a31f2364300d031c
#
_cell.length_a   1.000
_cell.length_b   1.000
_cell.length_c   1.000
_cell.angle_alpha   90.00
_cell.angle_beta   90.00
_cell.angle_gamma   90.00
#
_symmetry.space_group_name_H-M   'P 1'
#
loop_
_entity.id
_entity.type
_entity.pdbx_description
1 polymer ?
#
loop_
_entity_poly.entity_id
_entity_poly.type
_entity_poly.pdbx_seq_one_letter_code
_entity_poly.pdbx_strand_id
1 'polypeptide(L)'
;MQKRERIQTRFIDNPAIVETFADSIHAFSFDGQTMRIEFCTTRLDEPKPQTPRTATQHPICRLVLTPTATLDLFNKLQKLVNALEQSGVLKREPPPPATVQ
;
A
#
# COMPACT_ATOMS: atom_id res chain seq x y z
N MET A 1 -26.25 -7.04 -30.39
CA MET A 1 -25.49 -7.20 -29.16
C MET A 1 -24.07 -7.59 -29.48
N GLN A 2 -23.12 -6.73 -29.14
CA GLN A 2 -21.71 -7.01 -29.43
C GLN A 2 -21.18 -8.04 -28.44
N LYS A 3 -20.56 -9.06 -28.97
CA LYS A 3 -19.83 -10.00 -28.13
C LYS A 3 -18.54 -9.36 -27.64
N ARG A 4 -18.34 -9.34 -26.34
CA ARG A 4 -17.06 -8.91 -25.79
C ARG A 4 -16.00 -9.96 -26.16
N GLU A 5 -14.92 -9.50 -26.73
CA GLU A 5 -13.79 -10.37 -26.92
C GLU A 5 -13.27 -10.80 -25.55
N ARG A 6 -13.04 -12.10 -25.40
CA ARG A 6 -12.38 -12.63 -24.22
C ARG A 6 -10.89 -12.55 -24.45
N ILE A 7 -10.28 -11.62 -23.73
CA ILE A 7 -8.84 -11.49 -23.72
C ILE A 7 -8.28 -12.43 -22.68
N GLN A 8 -7.44 -13.36 -23.14
CA GLN A 8 -6.75 -14.25 -22.22
C GLN A 8 -5.40 -13.62 -21.87
N THR A 9 -5.16 -13.44 -20.58
CA THR A 9 -3.94 -12.84 -20.08
C THR A 9 -3.05 -13.93 -19.52
N ARG A 10 -1.79 -13.92 -19.89
CA ARG A 10 -0.81 -14.81 -19.27
C ARG A 10 0.31 -13.99 -18.66
N PHE A 11 0.85 -14.52 -17.58
CA PHE A 11 1.93 -13.89 -16.86
C PHE A 11 3.26 -14.45 -17.33
N ILE A 12 4.18 -13.56 -17.65
CA ILE A 12 5.56 -13.93 -17.96
C ILE A 12 6.45 -13.18 -16.98
N ASP A 13 7.17 -13.93 -16.15
CA ASP A 13 8.01 -13.34 -15.13
C ASP A 13 9.24 -12.64 -15.75
N ASN A 14 9.68 -11.61 -15.06
CA ASN A 14 10.95 -10.95 -15.36
C ASN A 14 11.81 -11.00 -14.10
N PRO A 15 12.71 -11.99 -13.98
CA PRO A 15 13.52 -12.12 -12.78
C PRO A 15 14.52 -11.01 -12.57
N ALA A 16 14.70 -10.12 -13.57
CA ALA A 16 15.59 -8.95 -13.42
C ALA A 16 14.96 -7.81 -12.63
N ILE A 17 13.64 -7.88 -12.34
CA ILE A 17 12.99 -6.84 -11.54
C ILE A 17 13.47 -6.94 -10.10
N VAL A 18 13.94 -5.83 -9.56
CA VAL A 18 14.40 -5.73 -8.18
C VAL A 18 13.22 -5.41 -7.28
N GLU A 19 13.11 -6.16 -6.19
CA GLU A 19 12.08 -5.89 -5.19
C GLU A 19 12.41 -4.62 -4.41
N THR A 20 11.36 -3.85 -4.09
CA THR A 20 11.51 -2.62 -3.33
C THR A 20 10.86 -2.82 -1.97
N PHE A 21 11.62 -2.57 -0.91
CA PHE A 21 11.12 -2.67 0.46
C PHE A 21 10.47 -1.36 0.88
N ALA A 22 9.28 -1.47 1.49
CA ALA A 22 8.60 -0.34 2.08
C ALA A 22 7.99 -0.77 3.41
N ASP A 23 8.06 0.08 4.41
CA ASP A 23 7.45 -0.19 5.72
C ASP A 23 6.31 0.77 6.03
N SER A 24 6.06 1.74 5.17
CA SER A 24 5.02 2.72 5.43
C SER A 24 4.49 3.30 4.13
N ILE A 25 3.32 3.94 4.24
CA ILE A 25 2.68 4.61 3.12
C ILE A 25 2.39 6.04 3.56
N HIS A 26 2.89 7.00 2.79
CA HIS A 26 2.66 8.39 3.12
C HIS A 26 1.29 8.86 2.68
N ALA A 27 0.92 8.57 1.44
CA ALA A 27 -0.31 9.14 0.90
C ALA A 27 -0.86 8.33 -0.26
N PHE A 28 -2.17 8.40 -0.38
CA PHE A 28 -2.91 8.04 -1.58
C PHE A 28 -3.48 9.32 -2.17
N SER A 29 -3.44 9.44 -3.49
CA SER A 29 -4.07 10.57 -4.17
C SER A 29 -4.71 10.13 -5.47
N PHE A 30 -5.73 10.85 -5.90
CA PHE A 30 -6.44 10.56 -7.14
C PHE A 30 -6.59 11.87 -7.91
N ASP A 31 -6.14 11.85 -9.16
CA ASP A 31 -6.13 13.05 -9.99
C ASP A 31 -7.32 13.12 -10.97
N GLY A 32 -8.30 12.23 -10.81
CA GLY A 32 -9.43 12.11 -11.71
C GLY A 32 -9.27 11.01 -12.75
N GLN A 33 -8.07 10.51 -12.95
CA GLN A 33 -7.78 9.46 -13.93
C GLN A 33 -6.93 8.33 -13.34
N THR A 34 -6.00 8.65 -12.47
CA THR A 34 -5.08 7.65 -11.90
C THR A 34 -4.97 7.79 -10.39
N MET A 35 -4.70 6.68 -9.75
CA MET A 35 -4.42 6.61 -8.32
C MET A 35 -2.91 6.56 -8.12
N ARG A 36 -2.41 7.36 -7.18
CA ARG A 36 -1.00 7.33 -6.81
C ARG A 36 -0.85 6.89 -5.37
N ILE A 37 0.11 6.00 -5.17
CA ILE A 37 0.45 5.53 -3.83
C ILE A 37 1.91 5.85 -3.59
N GLU A 38 2.19 6.61 -2.52
CA GLU A 38 3.56 6.94 -2.17
C GLU A 38 4.02 6.02 -1.04
N PHE A 39 4.94 5.12 -1.39
CA PHE A 39 5.52 4.17 -0.45
C PHE A 39 6.80 4.74 0.13
N CYS A 40 7.01 4.47 1.41
CA CYS A 40 8.11 5.06 2.15
C CYS A 40 8.82 4.05 3.03
N THR A 41 10.01 4.40 3.45
CA THR A 41 10.65 3.80 4.63
C THR A 41 10.66 4.84 5.73
N THR A 42 10.43 4.39 6.96
CA THR A 42 10.42 5.25 8.14
C THR A 42 11.69 5.04 8.93
N ARG A 43 12.35 6.13 9.29
CA ARG A 43 13.54 6.08 10.12
C ARG A 43 13.33 6.95 11.34
N LEU A 44 13.72 6.44 12.49
CA LEU A 44 13.69 7.22 13.70
C LEU A 44 14.79 8.28 13.65
N ASP A 45 14.42 9.49 14.05
CA ASP A 45 15.39 10.58 14.18
C ASP A 45 16.23 10.39 15.44
N GLU A 46 17.35 11.11 15.51
CA GLU A 46 18.18 11.04 16.70
C GLU A 46 17.40 11.52 17.93
N PRO A 47 17.49 10.79 19.05
CA PRO A 47 16.80 11.23 20.25
C PRO A 47 17.41 12.53 20.76
N LYS A 48 16.55 13.46 21.16
CA LYS A 48 16.95 14.70 21.80
C LYS A 48 16.41 14.73 23.22
N PRO A 49 17.17 15.27 24.18
CA PRO A 49 16.69 15.34 25.55
C PRO A 49 15.41 16.13 25.65
N GLN A 50 14.46 15.66 26.45
CA GLN A 50 13.22 16.36 26.81
C GLN A 50 12.28 16.66 25.63
N THR A 51 12.49 16.01 24.50
CA THR A 51 11.59 16.14 23.35
C THR A 51 11.04 14.78 22.97
N PRO A 52 9.81 14.71 22.45
CA PRO A 52 9.27 13.46 21.95
C PRO A 52 10.12 12.94 20.81
N ARG A 53 10.22 11.60 20.74
CA ARG A 53 10.93 10.97 19.63
C ARG A 53 10.18 11.22 18.34
N THR A 54 10.88 11.61 17.30
CA THR A 54 10.32 11.83 15.99
C THR A 54 10.83 10.82 14.99
N ALA A 55 10.16 10.71 13.85
CA ALA A 55 10.56 9.84 12.77
C ALA A 55 10.37 10.55 11.46
N THR A 56 11.16 10.17 10.47
CA THR A 56 11.09 10.74 9.12
C THR A 56 10.76 9.66 8.11
N GLN A 57 9.78 9.92 7.26
CA GLN A 57 9.43 9.06 6.15
C GLN A 57 10.19 9.49 4.90
N HIS A 58 10.84 8.52 4.27
CA HIS A 58 11.57 8.76 3.04
C HIS A 58 10.87 8.06 1.89
N PRO A 59 10.38 8.79 0.87
CA PRO A 59 9.72 8.13 -0.25
C PRO A 59 10.72 7.29 -1.06
N ILE A 60 10.29 6.09 -1.42
CA ILE A 60 11.13 5.15 -2.17
C ILE A 60 10.49 4.69 -3.46
N CYS A 61 9.17 4.85 -3.59
CA CYS A 61 8.46 4.39 -4.77
C CYS A 61 7.12 5.10 -4.86
N ARG A 62 6.76 5.51 -6.06
CA ARG A 62 5.44 6.03 -6.36
C ARG A 62 4.81 5.14 -7.42
N LEU A 63 3.71 4.49 -7.06
CA LEU A 63 2.96 3.71 -8.02
C LEU A 63 1.82 4.54 -8.59
N VAL A 64 1.63 4.42 -9.89
CA VAL A 64 0.50 5.06 -10.58
C VAL A 64 -0.36 3.95 -11.15
N LEU A 65 -1.61 3.89 -10.74
CA LEU A 65 -2.52 2.82 -11.10
C LEU A 65 -3.75 3.39 -11.81
N THR A 66 -4.26 2.62 -12.78
CA THR A 66 -5.59 2.91 -13.32
C THR A 66 -6.65 2.60 -12.24
N PRO A 67 -7.87 3.16 -12.38
CA PRO A 67 -8.94 2.79 -11.45
C PRO A 67 -9.21 1.29 -11.40
N THR A 68 -9.16 0.62 -12.55
CA THR A 68 -9.37 -0.84 -12.61
C THR A 68 -8.27 -1.58 -11.84
N ALA A 69 -7.00 -1.19 -12.02
CA ALA A 69 -5.91 -1.80 -11.28
C ALA A 69 -6.01 -1.52 -9.78
N THR A 70 -6.50 -0.34 -9.41
CA THR A 70 -6.71 0.01 -8.01
C THR A 70 -7.74 -0.90 -7.36
N LEU A 71 -8.84 -1.15 -8.05
CA LEU A 71 -9.88 -2.07 -7.55
C LEU A 71 -9.34 -3.49 -7.44
N ASP A 72 -8.57 -3.94 -8.42
CA ASP A 72 -7.95 -5.25 -8.38
C ASP A 72 -6.99 -5.39 -7.19
N LEU A 73 -6.18 -4.36 -6.95
CA LEU A 73 -5.29 -4.32 -5.80
C LEU A 73 -6.08 -4.43 -4.49
N PHE A 74 -7.14 -3.65 -4.35
CA PHE A 74 -7.97 -3.67 -3.16
C PHE A 74 -8.54 -5.06 -2.91
N ASN A 75 -9.11 -5.68 -3.95
CA ASN A 75 -9.73 -6.99 -3.80
C ASN A 75 -8.72 -8.07 -3.41
N LYS A 76 -7.54 -8.05 -4.02
CA LYS A 76 -6.49 -9.02 -3.71
C LYS A 76 -5.91 -8.80 -2.32
N LEU A 77 -5.70 -7.55 -1.93
CA LEU A 77 -5.22 -7.24 -0.59
C LEU A 77 -6.23 -7.65 0.47
N GLN A 78 -7.50 -7.41 0.23
CA GLN A 78 -8.53 -7.77 1.20
C GLN A 78 -8.54 -9.28 1.46
N LYS A 79 -8.44 -10.08 0.40
CA LYS A 79 -8.37 -11.53 0.55
C LYS A 79 -7.14 -11.98 1.33
N LEU A 80 -6.00 -11.38 1.01
CA LEU A 80 -4.75 -11.72 1.70
C LEU A 80 -4.81 -11.32 3.18
N VAL A 81 -5.27 -10.11 3.48
CA VAL A 81 -5.39 -9.63 4.85
C VAL A 81 -6.33 -10.54 5.65
N ASN A 82 -7.47 -10.92 5.07
CA ASN A 82 -8.39 -11.81 5.75
C ASN A 82 -7.74 -13.17 6.06
N ALA A 83 -6.99 -13.71 5.13
CA ALA A 83 -6.29 -14.98 5.34
C ALA A 83 -5.23 -14.86 6.43
N LEU A 84 -4.49 -13.76 6.46
CA LEU A 84 -3.47 -13.53 7.48
C LEU A 84 -4.09 -13.32 8.86
N GLU A 85 -5.23 -12.67 8.94
CA GLU A 85 -5.95 -12.52 10.20
C GLU A 85 -6.43 -13.86 10.73
N GLN A 86 -6.98 -14.70 9.86
CA GLN A 86 -7.47 -16.03 10.25
C GLN A 86 -6.34 -16.94 10.71
N SER A 87 -5.15 -16.80 10.12
CA SER A 87 -4.00 -17.61 10.52
C SER A 87 -3.29 -17.10 11.76
N GLY A 88 -3.68 -15.93 12.26
CA GLY A 88 -3.04 -15.31 13.43
C GLY A 88 -1.76 -14.55 13.13
N VAL A 89 -1.33 -14.50 11.86
CA VAL A 89 -0.12 -13.76 11.48
C VAL A 89 -0.33 -12.27 11.60
N LEU A 90 -1.54 -11.80 11.29
CA LEU A 90 -1.88 -10.40 11.32
C LEU A 90 -3.05 -10.19 12.27
N LYS A 91 -2.92 -9.22 13.17
CA LYS A 91 -4.01 -8.75 14.01
C LYS A 91 -4.37 -7.35 13.60
N ARG A 92 -5.63 -7.15 13.24
CA ARG A 92 -6.11 -5.81 12.93
C ARG A 92 -6.34 -5.08 14.24
N GLU A 93 -5.61 -3.99 14.41
CA GLU A 93 -5.81 -3.15 15.60
C GLU A 93 -7.12 -2.39 15.47
N PRO A 94 -7.86 -2.25 16.59
CA PRO A 94 -9.03 -1.39 16.55
C PRO A 94 -8.58 0.04 16.22
N PRO A 95 -9.42 0.82 15.54
CA PRO A 95 -9.06 2.20 15.25
C PRO A 95 -8.81 2.94 16.55
N PRO A 96 -7.83 3.86 16.58
CA PRO A 96 -7.58 4.63 17.78
C PRO A 96 -8.83 5.41 18.16
N PRO A 97 -9.10 5.57 19.47
CA PRO A 97 -10.25 6.36 19.90
C PRO A 97 -10.12 7.77 19.33
N ALA A 98 -11.25 8.34 18.93
CA ALA A 98 -11.26 9.70 18.43
C ALA A 98 -10.68 10.62 19.46
N THR A 99 -9.65 11.36 19.08
CA THR A 99 -9.06 12.34 19.98
C THR A 99 -9.97 13.55 20.02
N VAL A 100 -10.52 13.82 21.18
CA VAL A 100 -11.28 15.05 21.37
C VAL A 100 -10.28 16.15 21.65
N GLN A 101 -10.23 17.07 20.73
CA GLN A 101 -9.37 18.25 20.91
C GLN A 101 -10.18 19.42 21.35
#